data_2307927924f733457cf06b1f7137c646
#
_entry.id   2307927924f733457cf06b1f7137c646
#
_cell.length_a   1.000
_cell.length_b   1.000
_cell.length_c   1.000
_cell.angle_alpha   90.00
_cell.angle_beta   90.00
_cell.angle_gamma   90.00
#
_symmetry.space_group_name_H-M   'P 1'
#
loop_
_entity.id
_entity.type
_entity.pdbx_description
1 polymer ?
#
loop_
_entity_poly.entity_id
_entity_poly.type
_entity_poly.pdbx_seq_one_letter_code
_entity_poly.pdbx_strand_id
1 'polypeptide(L)'
;MKNWGYHKNPLLSDYNLPGMTNEELKQWYRYKKRGFNQVYYSVFNEVNILIGYLGIKNIRRIRKEATLGIVIDPNYVDMGYGTEIITNYLDYFFGELNMKIMYLEVAKFNKRAMRCYEKSGFSTVDMYLDRFFNQNLDLKDPYYLEESSSFVIRDGKVYNYIYIMQIKRDTYLKEG
;
A
#
# COMPACT_ATOMS: atom_id res chain seq x y z
N MET A 1 -9.50 9.42 -10.72
CA MET A 1 -9.69 9.22 -9.28
C MET A 1 -11.07 9.68 -8.78
N LYS A 2 -11.74 10.67 -9.38
CA LYS A 2 -13.09 11.12 -8.93
C LYS A 2 -14.19 10.05 -8.97
N ASN A 3 -14.06 9.08 -9.88
CA ASN A 3 -15.04 8.01 -10.09
C ASN A 3 -14.54 6.66 -9.57
N TRP A 4 -13.57 6.69 -8.67
CA TRP A 4 -13.07 5.46 -8.05
C TRP A 4 -14.14 4.90 -7.11
N GLY A 5 -14.14 3.58 -6.98
CA GLY A 5 -15.03 2.86 -6.07
C GLY A 5 -14.71 3.12 -4.60
N TYR A 6 -15.45 2.42 -3.75
CA TYR A 6 -15.29 2.48 -2.29
C TYR A 6 -15.14 1.09 -1.71
N HIS A 7 -14.21 0.94 -0.77
CA HIS A 7 -14.17 -0.22 0.08
C HIS A 7 -15.37 -0.22 1.02
N LYS A 8 -16.17 -1.28 0.96
CA LYS A 8 -17.32 -1.47 1.89
C LYS A 8 -16.85 -1.82 3.31
N ASN A 9 -15.68 -2.45 3.43
CA ASN A 9 -15.07 -2.78 4.70
C ASN A 9 -14.62 -1.48 5.42
N PRO A 10 -15.17 -1.14 6.60
CA PRO A 10 -14.85 0.09 7.32
C PRO A 10 -13.39 0.14 7.78
N LEU A 11 -12.73 -1.01 7.94
CA LEU A 11 -11.30 -1.07 8.27
C LEU A 11 -10.40 -0.54 7.16
N LEU A 12 -10.92 -0.51 5.91
CA LEU A 12 -10.21 -0.02 4.72
C LEU A 12 -10.69 1.37 4.28
N SER A 13 -11.53 2.04 5.06
CA SER A 13 -12.13 3.33 4.64
C SER A 13 -11.12 4.46 4.48
N ASP A 14 -9.94 4.37 5.12
CA ASP A 14 -8.83 5.31 4.92
C ASP A 14 -8.22 5.25 3.50
N TYR A 15 -8.41 4.14 2.80
CA TYR A 15 -8.01 3.99 1.40
C TYR A 15 -9.06 4.53 0.42
N ASN A 16 -10.26 4.84 0.90
CA ASN A 16 -11.27 5.48 0.08
C ASN A 16 -10.86 6.94 -0.17
N LEU A 17 -10.75 7.31 -1.44
CA LEU A 17 -10.56 8.70 -1.77
C LEU A 17 -11.90 9.41 -1.58
N PRO A 18 -12.00 10.38 -0.67
CA PRO A 18 -13.22 11.18 -0.54
C PRO A 18 -13.49 11.87 -1.88
N GLY A 19 -14.75 12.25 -2.14
CA GLY A 19 -15.15 12.98 -3.34
C GLY A 19 -14.44 14.34 -3.43
N MET A 20 -13.14 14.32 -3.69
CA MET A 20 -12.30 15.53 -3.76
C MET A 20 -12.73 16.42 -4.89
N THR A 21 -12.77 17.70 -4.64
CA THR A 21 -12.88 18.74 -5.66
C THR A 21 -11.63 18.74 -6.57
N ASN A 22 -11.72 19.39 -7.73
CA ASN A 22 -10.56 19.53 -8.62
C ASN A 22 -9.38 20.22 -7.93
N GLU A 23 -9.64 21.18 -7.04
CA GLU A 23 -8.61 21.92 -6.33
C GLU A 23 -7.92 21.05 -5.26
N GLU A 24 -8.69 20.26 -4.52
CA GLU A 24 -8.12 19.30 -3.55
C GLU A 24 -7.29 18.23 -4.23
N LEU A 25 -7.73 17.68 -5.38
CA LEU A 25 -6.96 16.75 -6.18
C LEU A 25 -5.65 17.38 -6.68
N LYS A 26 -5.69 18.65 -7.14
CA LYS A 26 -4.47 19.36 -7.54
C LYS A 26 -3.52 19.57 -6.37
N GLN A 27 -4.03 19.94 -5.20
CA GLN A 27 -3.23 20.11 -3.98
C GLN A 27 -2.61 18.78 -3.55
N TRP A 28 -3.40 17.72 -3.51
CA TRP A 28 -2.94 16.36 -3.23
C TRP A 28 -1.80 15.93 -4.18
N TYR A 29 -2.00 16.13 -5.49
CA TYR A 29 -0.99 15.84 -6.49
C TYR A 29 0.30 16.64 -6.31
N ARG A 30 0.18 17.95 -6.05
CA ARG A 30 1.34 18.82 -5.76
C ARG A 30 2.09 18.36 -4.51
N TYR A 31 1.37 17.98 -3.45
CA TYR A 31 1.96 17.43 -2.24
C TYR A 31 2.75 16.16 -2.53
N LYS A 32 2.17 15.22 -3.27
CA LYS A 32 2.85 13.98 -3.69
C LYS A 32 4.11 14.24 -4.53
N LYS A 33 4.12 15.31 -5.32
CA LYS A 33 5.25 15.67 -6.20
C LYS A 33 6.41 16.39 -5.51
N ARG A 34 6.21 16.95 -4.31
CA ARG A 34 7.19 17.85 -3.65
C ARG A 34 8.34 17.16 -2.91
N GLY A 35 8.31 15.85 -2.73
CA GLY A 35 9.34 15.14 -1.94
C GLY A 35 10.60 14.83 -2.75
N PHE A 36 11.78 15.17 -2.22
CA PHE A 36 13.08 14.89 -2.88
C PHE A 36 13.43 13.38 -2.96
N ASN A 37 12.90 12.59 -2.01
CA ASN A 37 13.21 11.17 -1.88
C ASN A 37 11.97 10.30 -2.16
N GLN A 38 11.13 10.74 -3.10
CA GLN A 38 9.94 10.00 -3.51
C GLN A 38 9.62 10.23 -4.97
N VAL A 39 8.96 9.23 -5.57
CA VAL A 39 8.40 9.30 -6.92
C VAL A 39 7.05 8.59 -6.94
N TYR A 40 6.14 9.07 -7.75
CA TYR A 40 4.83 8.48 -7.93
C TYR A 40 4.56 8.22 -9.40
N TYR A 41 3.99 7.05 -9.68
CA TYR A 41 3.60 6.60 -11.01
C TYR A 41 2.08 6.43 -11.05
N SER A 42 1.44 6.98 -12.07
CA SER A 42 0.04 6.68 -12.39
C SER A 42 -0.04 5.34 -13.09
N VAL A 43 -1.00 4.53 -12.70
CA VAL A 43 -1.21 3.20 -13.27
C VAL A 43 -2.48 3.22 -14.12
N PHE A 44 -2.33 2.83 -15.37
CA PHE A 44 -3.42 2.71 -16.33
C PHE A 44 -3.58 1.25 -16.73
N ASN A 45 -4.82 0.82 -16.94
CA ASN A 45 -5.10 -0.49 -17.50
C ASN A 45 -4.94 -0.50 -19.03
N GLU A 46 -5.17 -1.67 -19.64
CA GLU A 46 -5.02 -1.92 -21.08
C GLU A 46 -5.94 -1.08 -21.98
N VAL A 47 -7.03 -0.53 -21.40
CA VAL A 47 -7.94 0.40 -22.10
C VAL A 47 -7.71 1.87 -21.68
N ASN A 48 -6.54 2.16 -21.13
CA ASN A 48 -6.09 3.51 -20.73
C ASN A 48 -6.95 4.19 -19.66
N ILE A 49 -7.55 3.41 -18.76
CA ILE A 49 -8.26 3.93 -17.58
C ILE A 49 -7.29 4.00 -16.40
N LEU A 50 -7.26 5.14 -15.71
CA LEU A 50 -6.47 5.32 -14.49
C LEU A 50 -7.06 4.47 -13.36
N ILE A 51 -6.40 3.35 -13.04
CA ILE A 51 -6.85 2.37 -12.05
C ILE A 51 -6.08 2.40 -10.73
N GLY A 52 -5.00 3.17 -10.65
CA GLY A 52 -4.20 3.20 -9.44
C GLY A 52 -3.03 4.19 -9.49
N TYR A 53 -2.27 4.19 -8.42
CA TYR A 53 -0.95 4.81 -8.40
C TYR A 53 0.02 4.01 -7.53
N LEU A 54 1.28 4.06 -7.91
CA LEU A 54 2.40 3.48 -7.18
C LEU A 54 3.26 4.62 -6.63
N GLY A 55 3.57 4.58 -5.36
CA GLY A 55 4.47 5.54 -4.70
C GLY A 55 5.73 4.85 -4.19
N ILE A 56 6.89 5.37 -4.56
CA ILE A 56 8.17 4.95 -4.02
C ILE A 56 8.67 6.08 -3.14
N LYS A 57 8.87 5.79 -1.88
CA LYS A 57 9.18 6.76 -0.84
C LYS A 57 10.48 6.38 -0.13
N ASN A 58 11.01 7.30 0.69
CA ASN A 58 12.19 7.04 1.51
C ASN A 58 13.36 6.48 0.68
N ILE A 59 13.53 6.98 -0.55
CA ILE A 59 14.58 6.50 -1.47
C ILE A 59 15.95 6.87 -0.88
N ARG A 60 16.70 5.85 -0.46
CA ARG A 60 18.05 5.98 0.09
C ARG A 60 19.07 5.42 -0.90
N ARG A 61 19.56 6.25 -1.77
CA ARG A 61 20.44 5.86 -2.89
C ARG A 61 21.73 5.18 -2.44
N ILE A 62 22.33 5.63 -1.33
CA ILE A 62 23.58 5.06 -0.79
C ILE A 62 23.32 3.65 -0.25
N ARG A 63 22.24 3.46 0.51
CA ARG A 63 21.84 2.14 1.05
C ARG A 63 21.17 1.26 -0.01
N LYS A 64 20.77 1.84 -1.14
CA LYS A 64 20.04 1.19 -2.22
C LYS A 64 18.72 0.58 -1.75
N GLU A 65 17.96 1.34 -0.97
CA GLU A 65 16.68 0.89 -0.40
C GLU A 65 15.58 1.94 -0.61
N ALA A 66 14.33 1.50 -0.64
CA ALA A 66 13.16 2.37 -0.72
C ALA A 66 11.94 1.69 -0.10
N THR A 67 10.85 2.45 0.08
CA THR A 67 9.55 1.97 0.57
C THR A 67 8.50 2.10 -0.53
N LEU A 68 7.83 1.01 -0.85
CA LEU A 68 6.73 0.92 -1.80
C LEU A 68 5.39 1.19 -1.12
N GLY A 69 4.52 1.93 -1.78
CA GLY A 69 3.11 2.04 -1.46
C GLY A 69 2.29 2.00 -2.74
N ILE A 70 1.20 1.25 -2.73
CA ILE A 70 0.31 1.10 -3.88
C ILE A 70 -1.13 1.36 -3.46
N VAL A 71 -1.86 2.05 -4.31
CA VAL A 71 -3.32 2.22 -4.18
C VAL A 71 -3.95 1.86 -5.51
N ILE A 72 -4.93 0.98 -5.47
CA ILE A 72 -5.73 0.56 -6.63
C ILE A 72 -7.18 0.98 -6.38
N ASP A 73 -7.82 1.49 -7.40
CA ASP A 73 -9.26 1.78 -7.39
C ASP A 73 -10.03 0.52 -6.94
N PRO A 74 -10.88 0.61 -5.92
CA PRO A 74 -11.69 -0.51 -5.43
C PRO A 74 -12.48 -1.27 -6.50
N ASN A 75 -12.81 -0.64 -7.63
CA ASN A 75 -13.45 -1.32 -8.76
C ASN A 75 -12.53 -2.29 -9.52
N TYR A 76 -11.21 -2.22 -9.30
CA TYR A 76 -10.20 -3.03 -10.01
C TYR A 76 -9.36 -3.90 -9.07
N VAL A 77 -9.78 -4.05 -7.82
CA VAL A 77 -9.13 -4.98 -6.88
C VAL A 77 -9.52 -6.43 -7.19
N ASP A 78 -8.70 -7.37 -6.73
CA ASP A 78 -8.88 -8.82 -6.94
C ASP A 78 -8.85 -9.28 -8.42
N MET A 79 -8.38 -8.43 -9.34
CA MET A 79 -8.25 -8.69 -10.78
C MET A 79 -6.79 -8.98 -11.22
N GLY A 80 -5.86 -9.13 -10.26
CA GLY A 80 -4.45 -9.41 -10.54
C GLY A 80 -3.56 -8.18 -10.72
N TYR A 81 -4.12 -7.01 -10.99
CA TYR A 81 -3.36 -5.77 -11.25
C TYR A 81 -2.33 -5.45 -10.16
N GLY A 82 -2.66 -5.68 -8.88
CA GLY A 82 -1.73 -5.38 -7.78
C GLY A 82 -0.41 -6.13 -7.90
N THR A 83 -0.47 -7.43 -8.14
CA THR A 83 0.72 -8.27 -8.31
C THR A 83 1.48 -7.89 -9.56
N GLU A 84 0.80 -7.72 -10.69
CA GLU A 84 1.41 -7.33 -11.95
C GLU A 84 2.16 -6.00 -11.86
N ILE A 85 1.54 -4.97 -11.30
CA ILE A 85 2.14 -3.64 -11.11
C ILE A 85 3.40 -3.73 -10.25
N ILE A 86 3.32 -4.49 -9.15
CA ILE A 86 4.44 -4.64 -8.22
C ILE A 86 5.58 -5.39 -8.88
N THR A 87 5.32 -6.51 -9.53
CA THR A 87 6.35 -7.32 -10.20
C THR A 87 7.05 -6.53 -11.30
N ASN A 88 6.30 -5.86 -12.19
CA ASN A 88 6.87 -5.01 -13.24
C ASN A 88 7.74 -3.88 -12.65
N TYR A 89 7.33 -3.33 -11.50
CA TYR A 89 8.16 -2.29 -10.87
C TYR A 89 9.40 -2.88 -10.19
N LEU A 90 9.32 -4.07 -9.59
CA LEU A 90 10.49 -4.74 -8.99
C LEU A 90 11.56 -5.10 -10.02
N ASP A 91 11.14 -5.52 -11.23
CA ASP A 91 12.06 -5.75 -12.35
C ASP A 91 12.87 -4.49 -12.68
N TYR A 92 12.18 -3.36 -12.81
CA TYR A 92 12.82 -2.06 -13.02
C TYR A 92 13.69 -1.64 -11.83
N PHE A 93 13.19 -1.81 -10.60
CA PHE A 93 13.87 -1.39 -9.37
C PHE A 93 15.16 -2.17 -9.13
N PHE A 94 15.15 -3.48 -9.30
CA PHE A 94 16.31 -4.33 -9.09
C PHE A 94 17.21 -4.44 -10.34
N GLY A 95 16.63 -4.44 -11.52
CA GLY A 95 17.35 -4.53 -12.78
C GLY A 95 17.98 -3.19 -13.16
N GLU A 96 17.16 -2.22 -13.54
CA GLU A 96 17.62 -0.96 -14.10
C GLU A 96 18.19 0.00 -13.04
N LEU A 97 17.48 0.20 -11.92
CA LEU A 97 17.93 1.11 -10.86
C LEU A 97 19.01 0.52 -9.96
N ASN A 98 19.31 -0.78 -10.11
CA ASN A 98 20.33 -1.49 -9.33
C ASN A 98 20.18 -1.28 -7.81
N MET A 99 18.93 -1.24 -7.34
CA MET A 99 18.59 -1.13 -5.92
C MET A 99 18.74 -2.51 -5.24
N LYS A 100 18.73 -2.56 -3.91
CA LYS A 100 18.99 -3.79 -3.14
C LYS A 100 17.80 -4.29 -2.34
N ILE A 101 17.04 -3.38 -1.74
CA ILE A 101 15.95 -3.76 -0.83
C ILE A 101 14.74 -2.86 -1.08
N MET A 102 13.58 -3.48 -1.24
CA MET A 102 12.28 -2.79 -1.21
C MET A 102 11.55 -3.17 0.07
N TYR A 103 11.09 -2.17 0.79
CA TYR A 103 10.22 -2.31 1.96
C TYR A 103 8.79 -1.91 1.61
N LEU A 104 7.85 -2.38 2.40
CA LEU A 104 6.49 -1.84 2.46
C LEU A 104 5.91 -2.03 3.88
N GLU A 105 4.85 -1.31 4.16
CA GLU A 105 4.07 -1.43 5.38
C GLU A 105 2.64 -1.80 5.04
N VAL A 106 2.07 -2.73 5.80
CA VAL A 106 0.70 -3.20 5.60
C VAL A 106 0.02 -3.50 6.93
N ALA A 107 -1.22 -3.04 7.07
CA ALA A 107 -2.02 -3.38 8.24
C ALA A 107 -2.33 -4.89 8.27
N LYS A 108 -2.15 -5.53 9.43
CA LYS A 108 -2.37 -6.97 9.62
C LYS A 108 -3.78 -7.42 9.20
N PHE A 109 -4.79 -6.56 9.35
CA PHE A 109 -6.16 -6.82 8.92
C PHE A 109 -6.33 -6.77 7.39
N ASN A 110 -5.40 -6.17 6.64
CA ASN A 110 -5.50 -6.08 5.18
C ASN A 110 -4.95 -7.34 4.50
N LYS A 111 -5.62 -8.48 4.75
CA LYS A 111 -5.22 -9.80 4.25
C LYS A 111 -5.09 -9.86 2.72
N ARG A 112 -5.92 -9.08 2.01
CA ARG A 112 -5.85 -8.99 0.55
C ARG A 112 -4.52 -8.41 0.08
N ALA A 113 -4.12 -7.27 0.65
CA ALA A 113 -2.85 -6.64 0.31
C ALA A 113 -1.67 -7.54 0.71
N MET A 114 -1.74 -8.17 1.89
CA MET A 114 -0.70 -9.11 2.32
C MET A 114 -0.50 -10.25 1.31
N ARG A 115 -1.58 -10.92 0.88
CA ARG A 115 -1.49 -11.97 -0.15
C ARG A 115 -0.90 -11.47 -1.47
N CYS A 116 -1.22 -10.23 -1.86
CA CYS A 116 -0.64 -9.61 -3.05
C CYS A 116 0.88 -9.44 -2.89
N TYR A 117 1.34 -8.92 -1.76
CA TYR A 117 2.76 -8.72 -1.48
C TYR A 117 3.54 -10.04 -1.35
N GLU A 118 2.97 -11.03 -0.67
CA GLU A 118 3.55 -12.38 -0.57
C GLU A 118 3.71 -13.03 -1.96
N LYS A 119 2.70 -12.93 -2.82
CA LYS A 119 2.78 -13.40 -4.21
C LYS A 119 3.85 -12.67 -5.04
N SER A 120 4.17 -11.43 -4.68
CA SER A 120 5.25 -10.67 -5.32
C SER A 120 6.62 -10.91 -4.68
N GLY A 121 6.75 -11.89 -3.76
CA GLY A 121 8.01 -12.29 -3.13
C GLY A 121 8.38 -11.53 -1.86
N PHE A 122 7.50 -10.67 -1.33
CA PHE A 122 7.76 -10.00 -0.05
C PHE A 122 7.56 -10.95 1.14
N SER A 123 8.40 -10.80 2.16
CA SER A 123 8.26 -11.49 3.45
C SER A 123 8.18 -10.51 4.60
N THR A 124 7.42 -10.86 5.63
CA THR A 124 7.33 -10.06 6.87
C THR A 124 8.62 -10.16 7.66
N VAL A 125 9.16 -9.03 8.08
CA VAL A 125 10.43 -8.95 8.83
C VAL A 125 10.29 -8.29 10.18
N ASP A 126 9.26 -7.48 10.38
CA ASP A 126 8.98 -6.82 11.65
C ASP A 126 7.51 -6.44 11.76
N MET A 127 7.10 -6.02 12.94
CA MET A 127 5.77 -5.46 13.19
C MET A 127 5.79 -4.43 14.31
N TYR A 128 4.88 -3.47 14.22
CA TYR A 128 4.66 -2.48 15.28
C TYR A 128 3.19 -2.16 15.45
N LEU A 129 2.84 -1.49 16.55
CA LEU A 129 1.50 -0.96 16.77
C LEU A 129 1.45 0.49 16.30
N ASP A 130 0.47 0.78 15.46
CA ASP A 130 0.13 2.15 15.08
C ASP A 130 -1.28 2.50 15.53
N ARG A 131 -1.53 3.78 15.76
CA ARG A 131 -2.84 4.28 16.14
C ARG A 131 -3.80 4.13 14.97
N PHE A 132 -4.88 3.36 15.17
CA PHE A 132 -5.87 3.18 14.12
C PHE A 132 -6.53 4.52 13.77
N PHE A 133 -6.72 4.78 12.49
CA PHE A 133 -7.24 6.08 12.02
C PHE A 133 -8.65 6.37 12.53
N ASN A 134 -9.51 5.35 12.62
CA ASN A 134 -10.88 5.49 13.13
C ASN A 134 -10.96 5.07 14.62
N GLN A 135 -10.97 6.06 15.51
CA GLN A 135 -11.07 5.83 16.95
C GLN A 135 -12.51 5.55 17.42
N ASN A 136 -13.51 5.75 16.56
CA ASN A 136 -14.92 5.45 16.80
C ASN A 136 -15.35 4.15 16.10
N LEU A 137 -14.43 3.21 15.94
CA LEU A 137 -14.70 1.92 15.33
C LEU A 137 -15.76 1.16 16.14
N ASP A 138 -16.81 0.68 15.48
CA ASP A 138 -17.78 -0.21 16.09
C ASP A 138 -17.13 -1.58 16.33
N LEU A 139 -16.90 -1.91 17.60
CA LEU A 139 -16.28 -3.18 18.00
C LEU A 139 -17.24 -4.39 17.84
N LYS A 140 -18.48 -4.17 17.45
CA LYS A 140 -19.45 -5.21 17.08
C LYS A 140 -19.58 -5.40 15.58
N ASP A 141 -18.92 -4.55 14.79
CA ASP A 141 -18.90 -4.68 13.33
C ASP A 141 -18.32 -6.04 12.92
N PRO A 142 -18.98 -6.80 12.03
CA PRO A 142 -18.50 -8.10 11.59
C PRO A 142 -17.07 -8.08 11.03
N TYR A 143 -16.67 -7.06 10.29
CA TYR A 143 -15.31 -6.92 9.77
C TYR A 143 -14.29 -6.75 10.88
N TYR A 144 -14.63 -6.00 11.95
CA TYR A 144 -13.78 -5.89 13.11
C TYR A 144 -13.66 -7.21 13.85
N LEU A 145 -14.78 -7.89 14.09
CA LEU A 145 -14.80 -9.16 14.84
C LEU A 145 -13.96 -10.24 14.13
N GLU A 146 -14.04 -10.33 12.81
CA GLU A 146 -13.23 -11.25 11.99
C GLU A 146 -11.73 -10.95 12.13
N GLU A 147 -11.34 -9.68 12.21
CA GLU A 147 -9.96 -9.24 12.28
C GLU A 147 -9.53 -8.74 13.68
N SER A 148 -10.28 -9.08 14.73
CA SER A 148 -10.06 -8.57 16.09
C SER A 148 -8.64 -8.81 16.61
N SER A 149 -8.00 -9.91 16.21
CA SER A 149 -6.59 -10.21 16.54
C SER A 149 -5.58 -9.26 15.92
N SER A 150 -6.03 -8.41 15.00
CA SER A 150 -5.21 -7.36 14.36
C SER A 150 -5.20 -6.07 15.15
N PHE A 151 -5.97 -5.97 16.23
CA PHE A 151 -6.16 -4.75 17.00
C PHE A 151 -5.79 -4.91 18.47
N VAL A 152 -5.45 -3.79 19.10
CA VAL A 152 -5.22 -3.66 20.54
C VAL A 152 -5.92 -2.40 21.03
N ILE A 153 -6.64 -2.50 22.15
CA ILE A 153 -7.24 -1.35 22.81
C ILE A 153 -6.41 -1.03 24.06
N ARG A 154 -5.90 0.18 24.16
CA ARG A 154 -5.13 0.69 25.31
C ARG A 154 -5.60 2.09 25.65
N ASP A 155 -5.93 2.33 26.92
CA ASP A 155 -6.36 3.65 27.43
C ASP A 155 -7.50 4.26 26.59
N GLY A 156 -8.49 3.43 26.21
CA GLY A 156 -9.63 3.81 25.39
C GLY A 156 -9.28 4.17 23.92
N LYS A 157 -8.07 3.91 23.48
CA LYS A 157 -7.61 4.13 22.10
C LYS A 157 -7.43 2.83 21.37
N VAL A 158 -7.81 2.82 20.09
CA VAL A 158 -7.67 1.67 19.18
C VAL A 158 -6.35 1.77 18.43
N TYR A 159 -5.58 0.68 18.47
CA TYR A 159 -4.34 0.50 17.73
C TYR A 159 -4.48 -0.73 16.86
N ASN A 160 -3.74 -0.79 15.76
CA ASN A 160 -3.65 -1.98 14.93
C ASN A 160 -2.18 -2.35 14.66
N TYR A 161 -1.94 -3.64 14.45
CA TYR A 161 -0.62 -4.11 14.02
C TYR A 161 -0.36 -3.75 12.56
N ILE A 162 0.82 -3.19 12.34
CA ILE A 162 1.38 -2.94 11.01
C ILE A 162 2.55 -3.91 10.82
N TYR A 163 2.54 -4.66 9.74
CA TYR A 163 3.67 -5.47 9.32
C TYR A 163 4.61 -4.66 8.43
N ILE A 164 5.90 -4.78 8.71
CA ILE A 164 6.95 -4.34 7.79
C ILE A 164 7.33 -5.56 6.96
N MET A 165 7.17 -5.45 5.65
CA MET A 165 7.57 -6.48 4.72
C MET A 165 8.73 -5.99 3.86
N GLN A 166 9.59 -6.91 3.42
CA GLN A 166 10.71 -6.61 2.53
C GLN A 166 10.86 -7.66 1.44
N ILE A 167 11.48 -7.25 0.35
CA ILE A 167 12.04 -8.13 -0.67
C ILE A 167 13.46 -7.66 -0.99
N LYS A 168 14.39 -8.60 -1.14
CA LYS A 168 15.78 -8.33 -1.48
C LYS A 168 16.06 -8.74 -2.91
N ARG A 169 16.90 -7.96 -3.59
CA ARG A 169 17.35 -8.24 -4.95
C ARG A 169 17.83 -9.66 -5.14
N ASP A 170 18.70 -10.13 -4.22
CA ASP A 170 19.33 -11.44 -4.36
C ASP A 170 18.33 -12.61 -4.23
N THR A 171 17.21 -12.39 -3.52
CA THR A 171 16.12 -13.37 -3.45
C THR A 171 15.26 -13.28 -4.71
N TYR A 172 14.88 -12.07 -5.12
CA TYR A 172 14.04 -11.82 -6.29
C TYR A 172 14.63 -12.40 -7.58
N LEU A 173 15.92 -12.16 -7.85
CA LEU A 173 16.61 -12.62 -9.07
C LEU A 173 16.92 -14.13 -9.09
N LYS A 174 16.73 -14.86 -7.98
CA LYS A 174 16.90 -16.31 -7.94
C LYS A 174 15.62 -17.08 -8.22
N GLU A 175 14.48 -16.43 -8.03
CA GLU A 175 13.14 -17.03 -8.18
C GLU A 175 12.50 -16.71 -9.54
N GLY A 176 13.06 -15.80 -10.32
CA GLY A 176 12.69 -15.45 -11.70
C GLY A 176 13.64 -16.04 -12.71
#